data_985b53372b6b09197288b0677646e79b
#
_entry.id   985b53372b6b09197288b0677646e79b
#
_cell.length_a   1.000
_cell.length_b   1.000
_cell.length_c   1.000
_cell.angle_alpha   90.00
_cell.angle_beta   90.00
_cell.angle_gamma   90.00
#
_symmetry.space_group_name_H-M   'P 1'
#
loop_
_entity.id
_entity.type
_entity.pdbx_description
1 polymer ?
#
loop_
_entity_poly.entity_id
_entity_poly.type
_entity_poly.pdbx_seq_one_letter_code
_entity_poly.pdbx_strand_id
1 'polypeptide(L)'
;MPVSGQLASKDTSAQKNTIALLGTYHFNNPNQDQFNVNSDDVLSAKRQKEIAQVTATLAAYKPSHIALEFNANDTAMDARYQRYLKGQHTLNNSELEQIGFRLAKMLGHPHVYPVDAPSIQLDFNPGELAGEYGYLLEQLGKTGDSIMTQINDRMKKYTIGQILANLNAPAMDKLNVELYYKYLLPIGKSDNQPGPEAVTRWYKRNLLVLHHIMKLAEGKNNQRILVIFGQGHTAMLKQFLSYVSDFRVVNIQQFLPAN
;
A
#
# COMPACT_ATOMS: atom_id res chain seq x y z
N MET A 1 -9.81 17.53 -48.67
CA MET A 1 -9.47 18.60 -47.69
C MET A 1 -8.95 17.94 -46.46
N PRO A 2 -7.72 18.15 -46.00
CA PRO A 2 -7.22 17.60 -44.76
C PRO A 2 -7.71 18.46 -43.59
N VAL A 3 -8.39 17.84 -42.65
CA VAL A 3 -8.77 18.48 -41.39
C VAL A 3 -7.51 18.49 -40.50
N SER A 4 -6.81 19.62 -40.53
CA SER A 4 -5.71 19.89 -39.57
C SER A 4 -6.34 20.36 -38.25
N GLY A 5 -6.66 19.40 -37.37
CA GLY A 5 -6.98 19.67 -36.00
C GLY A 5 -5.68 19.85 -35.19
N GLN A 6 -5.20 21.08 -35.03
CA GLN A 6 -4.20 21.42 -34.04
C GLN A 6 -4.81 21.12 -32.66
N LEU A 7 -4.35 20.05 -32.02
CA LEU A 7 -4.53 19.86 -30.58
C LEU A 7 -3.78 21.02 -29.89
N ALA A 8 -4.52 21.96 -29.36
CA ALA A 8 -3.98 23.04 -28.54
C ALA A 8 -3.15 22.40 -27.40
N SER A 9 -1.85 22.65 -27.38
CA SER A 9 -0.99 22.31 -26.24
C SER A 9 -1.51 23.08 -25.02
N LYS A 10 -2.18 22.39 -24.11
CA LYS A 10 -2.48 22.96 -22.79
C LYS A 10 -1.15 23.34 -22.14
N ASP A 11 -1.07 24.58 -21.69
CA ASP A 11 0.04 25.11 -20.92
C ASP A 11 0.38 24.14 -19.78
N THR A 12 1.57 23.52 -19.85
CA THR A 12 2.01 22.45 -18.95
C THR A 12 2.67 22.99 -17.67
N SER A 13 2.46 24.25 -17.31
CA SER A 13 3.04 24.89 -16.12
C SER A 13 2.29 24.55 -14.80
N ALA A 14 1.12 23.91 -14.86
CA ALA A 14 0.44 23.44 -13.65
C ALA A 14 1.26 22.35 -12.97
N GLN A 15 1.72 22.62 -11.74
CA GLN A 15 2.47 21.62 -10.97
C GLN A 15 1.60 20.37 -10.76
N LYS A 16 2.12 19.21 -11.17
CA LYS A 16 1.43 17.92 -11.04
C LYS A 16 1.20 17.57 -9.57
N ASN A 17 0.12 16.86 -9.30
CA ASN A 17 -0.07 16.21 -8.01
C ASN A 17 1.05 15.18 -7.78
N THR A 18 1.46 14.98 -6.54
CA THR A 18 2.47 13.99 -6.17
C THR A 18 1.89 12.93 -5.25
N ILE A 19 2.32 11.70 -5.42
CA ILE A 19 1.94 10.57 -4.57
C ILE A 19 3.19 9.88 -4.07
N ALA A 20 3.29 9.69 -2.76
CA ALA A 20 4.25 8.82 -2.12
C ALA A 20 3.50 7.60 -1.56
N LEU A 21 3.98 6.40 -1.87
CA LEU A 21 3.38 5.14 -1.44
C LEU A 21 4.29 4.51 -0.39
N LEU A 22 3.80 4.37 0.83
CA LEU A 22 4.47 3.68 1.93
C LEU A 22 3.87 2.28 2.07
N GLY A 23 4.61 1.27 1.61
CA GLY A 23 4.28 -0.13 1.82
C GLY A 23 4.65 -0.59 3.24
N THR A 24 3.74 -1.28 3.92
CA THR A 24 3.93 -1.81 5.26
C THR A 24 3.85 -3.33 5.27
N TYR A 25 4.22 -3.94 6.41
CA TYR A 25 4.12 -5.38 6.65
C TYR A 25 2.96 -5.74 7.59
N HIS A 26 2.02 -4.83 7.80
CA HIS A 26 0.92 -4.94 8.75
C HIS A 26 1.38 -5.15 10.20
N PHE A 27 1.56 -4.05 10.93
CA PHE A 27 2.10 -4.04 12.30
C PHE A 27 1.29 -4.89 13.28
N ASN A 28 -0.01 -4.93 13.14
CA ASN A 28 -0.92 -5.70 13.98
C ASN A 28 -1.17 -7.13 13.50
N ASN A 29 -0.61 -7.49 12.33
CA ASN A 29 -0.80 -8.79 11.70
C ASN A 29 -2.23 -9.34 11.86
N PRO A 30 -3.23 -8.82 11.14
CA PRO A 30 -4.63 -9.21 11.32
C PRO A 30 -4.93 -10.64 10.84
N ASN A 31 -3.93 -11.39 10.35
CA ASN A 31 -4.06 -12.72 9.73
C ASN A 31 -5.06 -12.75 8.56
N GLN A 32 -5.15 -11.64 7.82
CA GLN A 32 -6.05 -11.50 6.68
C GLN A 32 -5.33 -11.68 5.33
N ASP A 33 -4.01 -11.72 5.34
CA ASP A 33 -3.19 -11.96 4.16
C ASP A 33 -2.90 -13.45 3.99
N GLN A 34 -2.59 -13.86 2.75
CA GLN A 34 -2.15 -15.22 2.46
C GLN A 34 -0.84 -15.58 3.17
N PHE A 35 0.05 -14.60 3.34
CA PHE A 35 1.32 -14.73 4.06
C PHE A 35 1.37 -13.69 5.18
N ASN A 36 1.61 -14.15 6.40
CA ASN A 36 1.54 -13.29 7.58
C ASN A 36 2.89 -13.27 8.31
N VAL A 37 3.28 -12.08 8.78
CA VAL A 37 4.47 -11.91 9.62
C VAL A 37 4.14 -12.14 11.10
N ASN A 38 5.10 -12.63 11.86
CA ASN A 38 5.03 -12.59 13.32
C ASN A 38 5.53 -11.21 13.78
N SER A 39 4.63 -10.22 13.82
CA SER A 39 5.00 -8.88 14.25
C SER A 39 5.46 -8.90 15.71
N ASP A 40 6.50 -8.14 16.02
CA ASP A 40 6.88 -7.90 17.40
C ASP A 40 5.95 -6.85 18.07
N ASP A 41 6.11 -6.65 19.37
CA ASP A 41 5.33 -5.66 20.09
C ASP A 41 5.73 -4.23 19.68
N VAL A 42 5.01 -3.71 18.68
CA VAL A 42 5.21 -2.33 18.19
C VAL A 42 4.87 -1.27 19.24
N LEU A 43 4.16 -1.64 20.32
CA LEU A 43 3.86 -0.74 21.43
C LEU A 43 4.99 -0.68 22.46
N SER A 44 6.02 -1.53 22.36
CA SER A 44 7.18 -1.46 23.22
C SER A 44 7.89 -0.10 23.13
N ALA A 45 8.51 0.34 24.22
CA ALA A 45 9.18 1.65 24.30
C ALA A 45 10.24 1.84 23.21
N LYS A 46 10.96 0.77 22.81
CA LYS A 46 11.93 0.77 21.71
C LYS A 46 11.24 1.06 20.39
N ARG A 47 10.21 0.27 20.03
CA ARG A 47 9.51 0.41 18.73
C ARG A 47 8.76 1.73 18.64
N GLN A 48 8.23 2.24 19.74
CA GLN A 48 7.59 3.55 19.77
C GLN A 48 8.56 4.71 19.44
N LYS A 49 9.81 4.64 19.88
CA LYS A 49 10.85 5.61 19.48
C LYS A 49 11.16 5.50 17.99
N GLU A 50 11.28 4.30 17.47
CA GLU A 50 11.55 4.05 16.04
C GLU A 50 10.38 4.53 15.17
N ILE A 51 9.12 4.29 15.56
CA ILE A 51 7.93 4.79 14.87
C ILE A 51 7.88 6.32 14.89
N ALA A 52 8.20 6.93 16.02
CA ALA A 52 8.27 8.40 16.12
C ALA A 52 9.30 8.98 15.15
N GLN A 53 10.46 8.33 14.99
CA GLN A 53 11.48 8.72 14.02
C GLN A 53 10.97 8.59 12.58
N VAL A 54 10.35 7.46 12.22
CA VAL A 54 9.72 7.26 10.90
C VAL A 54 8.70 8.35 10.61
N THR A 55 7.83 8.64 11.58
CA THR A 55 6.80 9.67 11.45
C THR A 55 7.42 11.05 11.21
N ALA A 56 8.48 11.39 11.95
CA ALA A 56 9.19 12.66 11.82
C ALA A 56 9.87 12.80 10.44
N THR A 57 10.49 11.74 9.92
CA THR A 57 11.10 11.78 8.58
C THR A 57 10.06 11.85 7.46
N LEU A 58 8.95 11.13 7.58
CA LEU A 58 7.82 11.22 6.64
C LEU A 58 7.19 12.61 6.59
N ALA A 59 7.21 13.36 7.69
CA ALA A 59 6.70 14.73 7.73
C ALA A 59 7.43 15.66 6.77
N ALA A 60 8.68 15.37 6.39
CA ALA A 60 9.42 16.14 5.39
C ALA A 60 8.80 16.06 3.99
N TYR A 61 8.01 15.03 3.69
CA TYR A 61 7.21 14.97 2.46
C TYR A 61 6.11 16.04 2.45
N LYS A 62 5.67 16.55 3.61
CA LYS A 62 4.59 17.55 3.76
C LYS A 62 3.31 17.13 2.99
N PRO A 63 2.74 15.96 3.23
CA PRO A 63 1.53 15.54 2.54
C PRO A 63 0.38 16.50 2.82
N SER A 64 -0.44 16.79 1.81
CA SER A 64 -1.74 17.48 1.97
C SER A 64 -2.86 16.53 2.35
N HIS A 65 -2.69 15.23 2.02
CA HIS A 65 -3.63 14.16 2.33
C HIS A 65 -2.87 12.92 2.81
N ILE A 66 -3.39 12.25 3.83
CA ILE A 66 -2.89 10.96 4.30
C ILE A 66 -3.99 9.94 4.04
N ALA A 67 -3.77 9.07 3.06
CA ALA A 67 -4.67 8.04 2.61
C ALA A 67 -4.28 6.69 3.25
N LEU A 68 -5.27 5.99 3.81
CA LEU A 68 -5.06 4.81 4.65
C LEU A 68 -5.78 3.58 4.08
N GLU A 69 -5.19 2.40 4.27
CA GLU A 69 -5.77 1.11 3.92
C GLU A 69 -6.94 0.76 4.85
N PHE A 70 -8.04 1.41 4.63
CA PHE A 70 -9.29 1.17 5.33
C PHE A 70 -10.45 1.37 4.35
N ASN A 71 -11.55 0.65 4.56
CA ASN A 71 -12.71 0.68 3.64
C ASN A 71 -13.16 2.13 3.38
N ALA A 72 -13.10 2.54 2.11
CA ALA A 72 -13.43 3.89 1.68
C ALA A 72 -14.88 4.31 2.01
N ASN A 73 -15.78 3.34 2.17
CA ASN A 73 -17.19 3.56 2.50
C ASN A 73 -17.45 3.59 4.03
N ASP A 74 -16.42 3.41 4.86
CA ASP A 74 -16.55 3.34 6.31
C ASP A 74 -15.98 4.60 6.97
N THR A 75 -16.83 5.33 7.67
CA THR A 75 -16.47 6.57 8.38
C THR A 75 -15.81 6.32 9.74
N ALA A 76 -15.75 5.06 10.21
CA ALA A 76 -15.22 4.73 11.55
C ALA A 76 -13.75 5.11 11.71
N MET A 77 -12.94 5.05 10.63
CA MET A 77 -11.52 5.42 10.66
C MET A 77 -11.36 6.91 11.01
N ASP A 78 -12.04 7.80 10.27
CA ASP A 78 -11.94 9.24 10.54
C ASP A 78 -12.55 9.59 11.91
N ALA A 79 -13.66 8.95 12.29
CA ALA A 79 -14.24 9.12 13.62
C ALA A 79 -13.28 8.72 14.76
N ARG A 80 -12.48 7.67 14.58
CA ARG A 80 -11.41 7.31 15.53
C ARG A 80 -10.31 8.36 15.56
N TYR A 81 -9.92 8.88 14.38
CA TYR A 81 -8.94 9.95 14.29
C TYR A 81 -9.42 11.22 15.00
N GLN A 82 -10.70 11.60 14.85
CA GLN A 82 -11.26 12.74 15.57
C GLN A 82 -11.21 12.56 17.10
N ARG A 83 -11.47 11.34 17.61
CA ARG A 83 -11.29 11.04 19.03
C ARG A 83 -9.83 11.13 19.47
N TYR A 84 -8.89 10.66 18.61
CA TYR A 84 -7.46 10.77 18.88
C TYR A 84 -6.99 12.23 18.98
N LEU A 85 -7.49 13.11 18.12
CA LEU A 85 -7.20 14.55 18.19
C LEU A 85 -7.65 15.15 19.53
N LYS A 86 -8.79 14.70 20.05
CA LYS A 86 -9.37 15.15 21.32
C LYS A 86 -8.75 14.46 22.58
N GLY A 87 -7.77 13.58 22.41
CA GLY A 87 -7.20 12.80 23.53
C GLY A 87 -8.12 11.71 24.07
N GLN A 88 -9.15 11.31 23.34
CA GLN A 88 -10.18 10.33 23.71
C GLN A 88 -9.98 8.95 23.05
N HIS A 89 -8.84 8.73 22.41
CA HIS A 89 -8.48 7.48 21.79
C HIS A 89 -6.99 7.22 21.96
N THR A 90 -6.65 6.02 22.47
CA THR A 90 -5.29 5.51 22.51
C THR A 90 -5.01 4.74 21.23
N LEU A 91 -3.89 5.03 20.58
CA LEU A 91 -3.51 4.37 19.33
C LEU A 91 -3.33 2.86 19.56
N ASN A 92 -3.94 2.06 18.70
CA ASN A 92 -3.74 0.62 18.66
C ASN A 92 -2.39 0.28 18.00
N ASN A 93 -2.11 -1.00 17.77
CA ASN A 93 -0.86 -1.46 17.17
C ASN A 93 -0.83 -1.41 15.63
N SER A 94 -1.88 -0.93 14.94
CA SER A 94 -1.91 -0.81 13.49
C SER A 94 -1.01 0.33 12.99
N GLU A 95 -0.31 0.12 11.87
CA GLU A 95 0.45 1.16 11.16
C GLU A 95 -0.41 2.34 10.75
N LEU A 96 -1.70 2.12 10.47
CA LEU A 96 -2.62 3.18 10.09
C LEU A 96 -2.77 4.22 11.21
N GLU A 97 -2.80 3.76 12.46
CA GLU A 97 -2.83 4.63 13.62
C GLU A 97 -1.42 5.05 14.08
N GLN A 98 -0.49 4.10 14.16
CA GLN A 98 0.86 4.35 14.67
C GLN A 98 1.67 5.30 13.78
N ILE A 99 1.52 5.23 12.46
CA ILE A 99 2.17 6.15 11.51
C ILE A 99 1.16 7.17 11.02
N GLY A 100 0.01 6.73 10.47
CA GLY A 100 -0.94 7.59 9.79
C GLY A 100 -1.55 8.65 10.69
N PHE A 101 -2.14 8.27 11.83
CA PHE A 101 -2.75 9.23 12.76
C PHE A 101 -1.72 10.15 13.42
N ARG A 102 -0.55 9.61 13.79
CA ARG A 102 0.53 10.44 14.37
C ARG A 102 0.99 11.50 13.39
N LEU A 103 1.24 11.12 12.15
CA LEU A 103 1.68 12.03 11.11
C LEU A 103 0.62 13.09 10.81
N ALA A 104 -0.64 12.67 10.67
CA ALA A 104 -1.75 13.58 10.44
C ALA A 104 -1.87 14.62 11.56
N LYS A 105 -1.82 14.19 12.83
CA LYS A 105 -1.84 15.09 13.99
C LYS A 105 -0.63 16.01 14.03
N MET A 106 0.58 15.49 13.78
CA MET A 106 1.83 16.26 13.74
C MET A 106 1.77 17.40 12.71
N LEU A 107 1.13 17.15 11.55
CA LEU A 107 0.98 18.12 10.47
C LEU A 107 -0.29 18.98 10.58
N GLY A 108 -1.10 18.80 11.63
CA GLY A 108 -2.32 19.58 11.84
C GLY A 108 -3.46 19.23 10.87
N HIS A 109 -3.48 18.01 10.32
CA HIS A 109 -4.55 17.59 9.42
C HIS A 109 -5.87 17.42 10.17
N PRO A 110 -6.99 17.95 9.66
CA PRO A 110 -8.30 17.76 10.29
C PRO A 110 -8.87 16.36 10.05
N HIS A 111 -8.45 15.67 8.99
CA HIS A 111 -8.97 14.37 8.55
C HIS A 111 -7.88 13.42 8.08
N VAL A 112 -8.18 12.11 8.09
CA VAL A 112 -7.50 11.05 7.35
C VAL A 112 -8.48 10.42 6.37
N TYR A 113 -7.97 9.78 5.31
CA TYR A 113 -8.79 9.37 4.16
C TYR A 113 -8.72 7.87 3.95
N PRO A 114 -9.77 7.11 4.28
CA PRO A 114 -9.84 5.69 3.92
C PRO A 114 -9.99 5.54 2.40
N VAL A 115 -9.21 4.63 1.78
CA VAL A 115 -9.19 4.50 0.31
C VAL A 115 -9.25 3.06 -0.18
N ASP A 116 -9.37 2.07 0.71
CA ASP A 116 -9.41 0.65 0.32
C ASP A 116 -10.79 0.19 -0.16
N ALA A 117 -10.79 -0.94 -0.90
CA ALA A 117 -11.96 -1.66 -1.37
C ALA A 117 -11.91 -3.14 -0.93
N PRO A 118 -11.99 -3.44 0.38
CA PRO A 118 -11.75 -4.78 0.92
C PRO A 118 -12.82 -5.82 0.52
N SER A 119 -13.95 -5.40 -0.04
CA SER A 119 -14.98 -6.30 -0.58
C SER A 119 -14.52 -7.11 -1.80
N ILE A 120 -13.40 -6.71 -2.43
CA ILE A 120 -12.79 -7.45 -3.53
C ILE A 120 -11.66 -8.30 -2.93
N GLN A 121 -11.94 -9.57 -2.70
CA GLN A 121 -10.95 -10.52 -2.17
C GLN A 121 -10.35 -11.38 -3.28
N LEU A 122 -9.13 -11.85 -3.03
CA LEU A 122 -8.51 -12.94 -3.80
C LEU A 122 -9.18 -14.25 -3.36
N ASP A 123 -10.32 -14.54 -4.00
CA ASP A 123 -11.03 -15.77 -3.74
C ASP A 123 -10.59 -16.83 -4.76
N PHE A 124 -9.84 -17.81 -4.30
CA PHE A 124 -9.58 -19.02 -5.05
C PHE A 124 -9.48 -20.21 -4.07
N ASN A 125 -10.00 -21.36 -4.50
CA ASN A 125 -9.98 -22.58 -3.69
C ASN A 125 -8.71 -23.39 -4.00
N PRO A 126 -7.67 -23.38 -3.11
CA PRO A 126 -6.45 -24.13 -3.37
C PRO A 126 -6.69 -25.64 -3.49
N GLY A 127 -7.72 -26.17 -2.80
CA GLY A 127 -8.04 -27.60 -2.82
C GLY A 127 -8.52 -28.10 -4.19
N GLU A 128 -9.28 -27.28 -4.91
CA GLU A 128 -9.73 -27.60 -6.28
C GLU A 128 -8.58 -27.56 -7.29
N LEU A 129 -7.53 -26.82 -6.99
CA LEU A 129 -6.39 -26.60 -7.86
C LEU A 129 -5.18 -27.50 -7.51
N ALA A 130 -5.24 -28.22 -6.38
CA ALA A 130 -4.11 -28.98 -5.84
C ALA A 130 -3.66 -30.16 -6.72
N GLY A 131 -4.51 -30.67 -7.65
CA GLY A 131 -4.17 -31.74 -8.55
C GLY A 131 -3.06 -31.34 -9.53
N GLU A 132 -3.43 -30.82 -10.67
CA GLU A 132 -2.53 -30.49 -11.76
C GLU A 132 -1.58 -29.32 -11.48
N TYR A 133 -2.07 -28.32 -10.70
CA TYR A 133 -1.32 -27.10 -10.40
C TYR A 133 -0.70 -27.08 -9.00
N GLY A 134 -0.75 -28.20 -8.27
CA GLY A 134 -0.23 -28.32 -6.91
C GLY A 134 1.20 -27.86 -6.75
N TYR A 135 2.05 -28.11 -7.76
CA TYR A 135 3.46 -27.66 -7.74
C TYR A 135 3.59 -26.12 -7.77
N LEU A 136 2.73 -25.40 -8.49
CA LEU A 136 2.73 -23.93 -8.53
C LEU A 136 2.30 -23.35 -7.18
N LEU A 137 1.27 -23.93 -6.58
CA LEU A 137 0.79 -23.54 -5.25
C LEU A 137 1.83 -23.81 -4.17
N GLU A 138 2.53 -24.94 -4.26
CA GLU A 138 3.64 -25.27 -3.36
C GLU A 138 4.80 -24.26 -3.50
N GLN A 139 5.17 -23.89 -4.73
CA GLN A 139 6.22 -22.89 -4.97
C GLN A 139 5.79 -21.49 -4.51
N LEU A 140 4.54 -21.12 -4.71
CA LEU A 140 3.97 -19.87 -4.16
C LEU A 140 4.09 -19.86 -2.63
N GLY A 141 3.66 -20.95 -1.98
CA GLY A 141 3.77 -21.12 -0.52
C GLY A 141 5.21 -20.97 -0.04
N LYS A 142 6.16 -21.76 -0.60
CA LYS A 142 7.57 -21.71 -0.24
C LYS A 142 8.19 -20.31 -0.41
N THR A 143 7.83 -19.62 -1.51
CA THR A 143 8.35 -18.28 -1.78
C THR A 143 7.78 -17.27 -0.79
N GLY A 144 6.47 -17.32 -0.52
CA GLY A 144 5.83 -16.48 0.48
C GLY A 144 6.40 -16.69 1.88
N ASP A 145 6.53 -17.94 2.33
CA ASP A 145 7.12 -18.28 3.63
C ASP A 145 8.57 -17.80 3.75
N SER A 146 9.35 -17.89 2.67
CA SER A 146 10.72 -17.36 2.65
C SER A 146 10.74 -15.85 2.84
N ILE A 147 9.84 -15.12 2.19
CA ILE A 147 9.71 -13.66 2.35
C ILE A 147 9.34 -13.33 3.80
N MET A 148 8.35 -14.01 4.36
CA MET A 148 7.90 -13.77 5.75
C MET A 148 9.01 -14.08 6.75
N THR A 149 9.75 -15.16 6.54
CA THR A 149 10.93 -15.52 7.37
C THR A 149 11.99 -14.41 7.33
N GLN A 150 12.29 -13.88 6.14
CA GLN A 150 13.25 -12.79 6.01
C GLN A 150 12.77 -11.50 6.72
N ILE A 151 11.48 -11.19 6.65
CA ILE A 151 10.90 -10.02 7.36
C ILE A 151 10.99 -10.26 8.87
N ASN A 152 10.60 -11.44 9.37
CA ASN A 152 10.66 -11.79 10.79
C ASN A 152 12.11 -11.74 11.34
N ASP A 153 13.10 -12.20 10.58
CA ASP A 153 14.51 -12.13 10.98
C ASP A 153 15.04 -10.69 10.97
N ARG A 154 14.55 -9.84 10.06
CA ARG A 154 14.86 -8.41 10.05
C ARG A 154 14.27 -7.68 11.25
N MET A 155 13.05 -8.04 11.69
CA MET A 155 12.45 -7.45 12.89
C MET A 155 13.29 -7.64 14.14
N LYS A 156 14.04 -8.75 14.24
CA LYS A 156 14.96 -9.02 15.36
C LYS A 156 16.19 -8.11 15.36
N LYS A 157 16.63 -7.63 14.20
CA LYS A 157 17.94 -7.01 13.99
C LYS A 157 17.86 -5.50 13.65
N TYR A 158 16.79 -5.09 12.97
CA TYR A 158 16.69 -3.76 12.38
C TYR A 158 15.59 -2.91 13.04
N THR A 159 15.72 -1.61 12.87
CA THR A 159 14.67 -0.65 13.26
C THR A 159 13.48 -0.73 12.31
N ILE A 160 12.30 -0.27 12.75
CA ILE A 160 11.11 -0.17 11.88
C ILE A 160 11.41 0.64 10.62
N GLY A 161 12.15 1.74 10.73
CA GLY A 161 12.53 2.54 9.57
C GLY A 161 13.35 1.76 8.54
N GLN A 162 14.33 0.96 8.97
CA GLN A 162 15.15 0.11 8.10
C GLN A 162 14.31 -1.01 7.46
N ILE A 163 13.39 -1.61 8.19
CA ILE A 163 12.47 -2.63 7.66
C ILE A 163 11.59 -2.01 6.56
N LEU A 164 10.98 -0.85 6.83
CA LEU A 164 10.16 -0.13 5.86
C LEU A 164 10.97 0.31 4.64
N ALA A 165 12.19 0.81 4.81
CA ALA A 165 13.06 1.17 3.70
C ALA A 165 13.33 -0.02 2.78
N ASN A 166 13.58 -1.20 3.35
CA ASN A 166 13.80 -2.42 2.59
C ASN A 166 12.53 -2.89 1.86
N LEU A 167 11.38 -2.89 2.54
CA LEU A 167 10.09 -3.27 1.94
C LEU A 167 9.68 -2.38 0.76
N ASN A 168 10.09 -1.12 0.77
CA ASN A 168 9.79 -0.16 -0.29
C ASN A 168 10.87 -0.08 -1.37
N ALA A 169 11.83 -1.01 -1.38
CA ALA A 169 12.83 -1.12 -2.44
C ALA A 169 12.23 -1.67 -3.74
N PRO A 170 12.71 -1.23 -4.92
CA PRO A 170 12.19 -1.74 -6.22
C PRO A 170 12.26 -3.26 -6.38
N ALA A 171 13.22 -3.91 -5.75
CA ALA A 171 13.33 -5.37 -5.76
C ALA A 171 12.12 -6.06 -5.08
N MET A 172 11.56 -5.45 -4.03
CA MET A 172 10.38 -5.97 -3.36
C MET A 172 9.11 -5.78 -4.19
N ASP A 173 8.99 -4.66 -4.91
CA ASP A 173 7.90 -4.46 -5.87
C ASP A 173 7.90 -5.55 -6.95
N LYS A 174 9.08 -5.83 -7.53
CA LYS A 174 9.24 -6.89 -8.53
C LYS A 174 8.86 -8.27 -7.97
N LEU A 175 9.37 -8.61 -6.81
CA LEU A 175 9.11 -9.89 -6.16
C LEU A 175 7.61 -10.10 -5.90
N ASN A 176 6.93 -9.05 -5.44
CA ASN A 176 5.49 -9.10 -5.17
C ASN A 176 4.68 -9.39 -6.43
N VAL A 177 4.94 -8.66 -7.52
CA VAL A 177 4.24 -8.88 -8.81
C VAL A 177 4.54 -10.26 -9.37
N GLU A 178 5.80 -10.73 -9.21
CA GLU A 178 6.23 -12.06 -9.67
C GLU A 178 5.42 -13.19 -9.02
N LEU A 179 5.02 -13.06 -7.74
CA LEU A 179 4.17 -14.05 -7.08
C LEU A 179 2.86 -14.29 -7.83
N TYR A 180 2.21 -13.22 -8.29
CA TYR A 180 0.97 -13.31 -9.04
C TYR A 180 1.18 -13.86 -10.45
N TYR A 181 2.17 -13.36 -11.17
CA TYR A 181 2.36 -13.70 -12.58
C TYR A 181 2.99 -15.07 -12.79
N LYS A 182 3.90 -15.46 -11.91
CA LYS A 182 4.62 -16.74 -12.03
C LYS A 182 3.85 -17.93 -11.49
N TYR A 183 3.08 -17.71 -10.41
CA TYR A 183 2.47 -18.82 -9.69
C TYR A 183 0.94 -18.86 -9.79
N LEU A 184 0.26 -17.72 -9.84
CA LEU A 184 -1.20 -17.72 -9.95
C LEU A 184 -1.67 -17.63 -11.41
N LEU A 185 -1.15 -16.69 -12.18
CA LEU A 185 -1.61 -16.46 -13.56
C LEU A 185 -1.61 -17.70 -14.45
N PRO A 186 -0.64 -18.64 -14.36
CA PRO A 186 -0.61 -19.85 -15.19
C PRO A 186 -1.65 -20.93 -14.80
N ILE A 187 -2.40 -20.75 -13.70
CA ILE A 187 -3.37 -21.75 -13.22
C ILE A 187 -4.63 -21.66 -14.05
N GLY A 188 -4.95 -22.70 -14.78
CA GLY A 188 -6.18 -22.82 -15.55
C GLY A 188 -6.01 -23.48 -16.92
N LYS A 189 -7.09 -23.94 -17.50
CA LYS A 189 -7.16 -24.58 -18.83
C LYS A 189 -8.44 -24.20 -19.52
N SER A 190 -8.35 -24.04 -20.85
CA SER A 190 -9.52 -23.77 -21.72
C SER A 190 -10.46 -22.71 -21.13
N ASP A 191 -11.65 -23.09 -20.78
CA ASP A 191 -12.68 -22.18 -20.24
C ASP A 191 -12.68 -22.05 -18.71
N ASN A 192 -11.85 -22.84 -18.00
CA ASN A 192 -11.68 -22.76 -16.55
C ASN A 192 -10.33 -22.13 -16.20
N GLN A 193 -10.31 -20.85 -15.88
CA GLN A 193 -9.11 -20.03 -15.71
C GLN A 193 -9.05 -19.33 -14.32
N PRO A 194 -9.07 -20.09 -13.21
CA PRO A 194 -9.13 -19.52 -11.86
C PRO A 194 -7.93 -18.63 -11.51
N GLY A 195 -6.75 -18.90 -12.08
CA GLY A 195 -5.56 -18.05 -11.86
C GLY A 195 -5.71 -16.66 -12.47
N PRO A 196 -6.00 -16.50 -13.78
CA PRO A 196 -6.35 -15.23 -14.39
C PRO A 196 -7.49 -14.49 -13.66
N GLU A 197 -8.53 -15.21 -13.21
CA GLU A 197 -9.63 -14.61 -12.44
C GLU A 197 -9.16 -14.04 -11.10
N ALA A 198 -8.35 -14.79 -10.34
CA ALA A 198 -7.78 -14.32 -9.09
C ALA A 198 -6.92 -13.07 -9.29
N VAL A 199 -6.05 -13.07 -10.32
CA VAL A 199 -5.22 -11.90 -10.67
C VAL A 199 -6.10 -10.73 -11.09
N THR A 200 -7.18 -10.96 -11.86
CA THR A 200 -8.13 -9.91 -12.25
C THR A 200 -8.81 -9.27 -11.05
N ARG A 201 -9.22 -10.05 -10.05
CA ARG A 201 -9.79 -9.51 -8.80
C ARG A 201 -8.79 -8.63 -8.05
N TRP A 202 -7.53 -9.05 -8.00
CA TRP A 202 -6.46 -8.26 -7.41
C TRP A 202 -6.27 -6.92 -8.13
N TYR A 203 -6.25 -6.94 -9.46
CA TYR A 203 -6.21 -5.72 -10.27
C TYR A 203 -7.42 -4.83 -10.00
N LYS A 204 -8.62 -5.41 -9.96
CA LYS A 204 -9.87 -4.67 -9.69
C LYS A 204 -9.81 -3.94 -8.35
N ARG A 205 -9.36 -4.62 -7.27
CA ARG A 205 -9.18 -3.97 -5.95
C ARG A 205 -8.23 -2.79 -6.04
N ASN A 206 -7.07 -2.97 -6.66
CA ASN A 206 -6.07 -1.90 -6.78
C ASN A 206 -6.54 -0.74 -7.67
N LEU A 207 -7.33 -0.99 -8.71
CA LEU A 207 -7.95 0.07 -9.53
C LEU A 207 -8.98 0.87 -8.74
N LEU A 208 -9.77 0.24 -7.88
CA LEU A 208 -10.71 0.94 -6.99
C LEU A 208 -9.95 1.78 -5.95
N VAL A 209 -8.89 1.26 -5.37
CA VAL A 209 -8.00 2.03 -4.48
C VAL A 209 -7.44 3.24 -5.21
N LEU A 210 -6.92 3.06 -6.42
CA LEU A 210 -6.43 4.17 -7.24
C LEU A 210 -7.53 5.21 -7.51
N HIS A 211 -8.75 4.77 -7.85
CA HIS A 211 -9.89 5.67 -8.06
C HIS A 211 -10.14 6.53 -6.82
N HIS A 212 -10.18 5.94 -5.62
CA HIS A 212 -10.38 6.68 -4.38
C HIS A 212 -9.23 7.67 -4.12
N ILE A 213 -7.98 7.28 -4.37
CA ILE A 213 -6.81 8.17 -4.24
C ILE A 213 -6.93 9.36 -5.20
N MET A 214 -7.30 9.12 -6.46
CA MET A 214 -7.44 10.19 -7.47
C MET A 214 -8.54 11.19 -7.10
N LYS A 215 -9.63 10.73 -6.47
CA LYS A 215 -10.70 11.59 -5.97
C LYS A 215 -10.22 12.62 -4.93
N LEU A 216 -9.18 12.33 -4.15
CA LEU A 216 -8.62 13.29 -3.19
C LEU A 216 -8.01 14.53 -3.86
N ALA A 217 -7.55 14.38 -5.09
CA ALA A 217 -6.95 15.45 -5.88
C ALA A 217 -7.86 16.02 -6.99
N GLU A 218 -9.11 15.53 -7.10
CA GLU A 218 -10.03 15.95 -8.16
C GLU A 218 -10.24 17.46 -8.16
N GLY A 219 -10.04 18.08 -9.33
CA GLY A 219 -10.17 19.54 -9.49
C GLY A 219 -9.09 20.38 -8.77
N LYS A 220 -8.03 19.74 -8.25
CA LYS A 220 -6.95 20.40 -7.51
C LYS A 220 -5.60 20.12 -8.16
N ASN A 221 -4.67 21.08 -8.02
CA ASN A 221 -3.27 20.93 -8.40
C ASN A 221 -2.38 20.97 -7.15
N ASN A 222 -1.13 20.57 -7.28
CA ASN A 222 -0.11 20.61 -6.22
C ASN A 222 -0.46 19.78 -4.97
N GLN A 223 -1.37 18.82 -5.08
CA GLN A 223 -1.65 17.94 -3.97
C GLN A 223 -0.48 16.99 -3.74
N ARG A 224 -0.22 16.71 -2.49
CA ARG A 224 0.83 15.78 -2.04
C ARG A 224 0.15 14.70 -1.21
N ILE A 225 -0.08 13.53 -1.80
CA ILE A 225 -0.82 12.45 -1.17
C ILE A 225 0.20 11.42 -0.65
N LEU A 226 0.17 11.15 0.65
CA LEU A 226 0.85 9.99 1.23
C LEU A 226 -0.16 8.87 1.39
N VAL A 227 0.13 7.73 0.79
CA VAL A 227 -0.68 6.51 0.89
C VAL A 227 0.06 5.53 1.78
N ILE A 228 -0.59 5.04 2.85
CA ILE A 228 -0.07 3.99 3.75
C ILE A 228 -0.90 2.74 3.53
N PHE A 229 -0.25 1.71 3.00
CA PHE A 229 -0.92 0.49 2.53
C PHE A 229 -0.02 -0.73 2.71
N GLY A 230 -0.59 -1.94 2.76
CA GLY A 230 0.19 -3.17 2.68
C GLY A 230 1.10 -3.17 1.45
N GLN A 231 2.36 -3.60 1.62
CA GLN A 231 3.39 -3.54 0.57
C GLN A 231 2.97 -4.27 -0.73
N GLY A 232 2.13 -5.30 -0.62
CA GLY A 232 1.59 -6.03 -1.75
C GLY A 232 0.84 -5.18 -2.78
N HIS A 233 0.33 -4.03 -2.40
CA HIS A 233 -0.40 -3.11 -3.27
C HIS A 233 0.49 -2.10 -4.00
N THR A 234 1.67 -1.78 -3.45
CA THR A 234 2.45 -0.61 -3.87
C THR A 234 2.93 -0.71 -5.31
N ALA A 235 3.36 -1.89 -5.75
CA ALA A 235 3.84 -2.13 -7.12
C ALA A 235 2.75 -1.86 -8.16
N MET A 236 1.52 -2.36 -7.92
CA MET A 236 0.37 -2.17 -8.81
C MET A 236 -0.03 -0.69 -8.88
N LEU A 237 -0.12 -0.01 -7.75
CA LEU A 237 -0.46 1.41 -7.70
C LEU A 237 0.61 2.25 -8.42
N LYS A 238 1.90 1.95 -8.26
CA LYS A 238 2.99 2.61 -9.00
C LYS A 238 2.85 2.39 -10.51
N GLN A 239 2.57 1.15 -10.93
CA GLN A 239 2.36 0.81 -12.33
C GLN A 239 1.20 1.60 -12.93
N PHE A 240 0.04 1.62 -12.30
CA PHE A 240 -1.12 2.36 -12.81
C PHE A 240 -0.86 3.86 -12.87
N LEU A 241 -0.28 4.43 -11.81
CA LEU A 241 0.06 5.85 -11.76
C LEU A 241 1.07 6.29 -12.82
N SER A 242 1.91 5.37 -13.32
CA SER A 242 2.86 5.68 -14.40
C SER A 242 2.17 6.08 -15.71
N TYR A 243 0.91 5.72 -15.90
CA TYR A 243 0.10 6.06 -17.06
C TYR A 243 -0.83 7.27 -16.83
N VAL A 244 -0.81 7.89 -15.65
CA VAL A 244 -1.67 9.04 -15.32
C VAL A 244 -0.83 10.31 -15.29
N SER A 245 -0.95 11.13 -16.33
CA SER A 245 -0.11 12.32 -16.54
C SER A 245 -0.21 13.38 -15.44
N ASP A 246 -1.36 13.44 -14.74
CA ASP A 246 -1.65 14.44 -13.70
C ASP A 246 -0.95 14.14 -12.37
N PHE A 247 -0.35 12.97 -12.25
CA PHE A 247 0.34 12.53 -11.05
C PHE A 247 1.81 12.20 -11.31
N ARG A 248 2.63 12.41 -10.29
CA ARG A 248 4.03 11.98 -10.23
C ARG A 248 4.25 11.16 -8.97
N VAL A 249 4.70 9.93 -9.13
CA VAL A 249 5.11 9.08 -8.00
C VAL A 249 6.45 9.58 -7.46
N VAL A 250 6.50 9.76 -6.14
CA VAL A 250 7.71 10.17 -5.41
C VAL A 250 8.28 8.94 -4.70
N ASN A 251 9.60 8.77 -4.79
CA ASN A 251 10.27 7.68 -4.08
C ASN A 251 10.19 7.89 -2.57
N ILE A 252 9.43 7.05 -1.88
CA ILE A 252 9.20 7.15 -0.44
C ILE A 252 10.48 6.91 0.38
N GLN A 253 11.46 6.18 -0.15
CA GLN A 253 12.73 5.91 0.54
C GLN A 253 13.50 7.18 0.91
N GLN A 254 13.27 8.28 0.18
CA GLN A 254 13.88 9.58 0.49
C GLN A 254 13.40 10.17 1.83
N PHE A 255 12.29 9.66 2.36
CA PHE A 255 11.63 10.11 3.59
C PHE A 255 11.60 9.03 4.66
N LEU A 256 12.35 7.96 4.48
CA LEU A 256 12.56 6.95 5.51
C LEU A 256 13.94 7.12 6.14
N PRO A 257 14.14 6.72 7.42
CA PRO A 257 15.45 6.78 8.05
C PRO A 257 16.48 6.04 7.19
N ALA A 258 17.64 6.69 6.96
CA ALA A 258 18.76 6.06 6.24
C ALA A 258 19.27 4.84 7.03
N ASN A 259 19.75 3.83 6.29
CA ASN A 259 20.40 2.64 6.84
C ASN A 259 21.69 3.00 7.58
#